data_ddde10480d6a6ea315b5de640596cff8
#
_entry.id   ddde10480d6a6ea315b5de640596cff8
#
_cell.length_a   1.000
_cell.length_b   1.000
_cell.length_c   1.000
_cell.angle_alpha   90.00
_cell.angle_beta   90.00
_cell.angle_gamma   90.00
#
_symmetry.space_group_name_H-M   'P 1'
#
loop_
_entity.id
_entity.type
_entity.pdbx_description
1 polymer ?
#
loop_
_entity_poly.entity_id
_entity_poly.type
_entity_poly.pdbx_seq_one_letter_code
_entity_poly.pdbx_strand_id
1 'polypeptide(L)'
;MTLLPNTSGARNAKEAVRIAQLARELGCGELVKIEIITDSKFLFPDNAETIKACEALANDGFVPMPYMFPDLNAARAMLSAGASCIMPLAAPIGSNQGLVFKDIIEILINELDTQIIVDAGIGRPSQACEAMEMGAAAIMANTAIASSKNIPLM
;
A
#
# COMPACT_ATOMS: atom_id res chain seq x y z
N MET A 1 -4.43 9.30 -17.42
CA MET A 1 -3.72 8.43 -16.46
C MET A 1 -3.60 9.21 -15.17
N THR A 2 -3.97 8.64 -14.04
CA THR A 2 -3.82 9.27 -12.72
C THR A 2 -2.47 8.87 -12.14
N LEU A 3 -1.72 9.84 -11.62
CA LEU A 3 -0.46 9.59 -10.94
C LEU A 3 -0.74 9.22 -9.47
N LEU A 4 0.02 8.26 -8.94
CA LEU A 4 0.03 7.90 -7.52
C LEU A 4 1.48 7.97 -7.01
N PRO A 5 1.94 9.16 -6.56
CA PRO A 5 3.24 9.29 -5.93
C PRO A 5 3.41 8.33 -4.75
N ASN A 6 4.61 7.81 -4.57
CA ASN A 6 4.96 6.88 -3.51
C ASN A 6 6.05 7.49 -2.61
N THR A 7 5.88 7.38 -1.29
CA THR A 7 6.88 7.86 -0.33
C THR A 7 8.01 6.85 -0.07
N SER A 8 8.18 5.90 -0.97
CA SER A 8 9.21 4.85 -0.87
C SER A 8 10.59 5.43 -0.57
N GLY A 9 11.28 4.82 0.37
CA GLY A 9 12.55 5.31 0.92
C GLY A 9 12.41 6.10 2.22
N ALA A 10 11.20 6.53 2.60
CA ALA A 10 10.95 7.14 3.90
C ALA A 10 11.16 6.12 5.02
N ARG A 11 11.81 6.54 6.11
CA ARG A 11 12.06 5.73 7.30
C ARG A 11 11.22 6.14 8.50
N ASN A 12 10.46 7.21 8.37
CA ASN A 12 9.58 7.74 9.40
C ASN A 12 8.50 8.63 8.76
N ALA A 13 7.48 8.99 9.55
CA ALA A 13 6.36 9.81 9.10
C ALA A 13 6.80 11.17 8.53
N LYS A 14 7.77 11.83 9.19
CA LYS A 14 8.26 13.15 8.76
C LYS A 14 8.88 13.12 7.35
N GLU A 15 9.65 12.08 7.04
CA GLU A 15 10.21 11.89 5.71
C GLU A 15 9.13 11.62 4.67
N ALA A 16 8.14 10.77 4.99
CA ALA A 16 7.03 10.48 4.11
C ALA A 16 6.22 11.75 3.77
N VAL A 17 5.89 12.56 4.77
CA VAL A 17 5.20 13.85 4.58
C VAL A 17 5.99 14.76 3.66
N ARG A 18 7.30 14.90 3.88
CA ARG A 18 8.16 15.74 3.03
C ARG A 18 8.19 15.27 1.58
N ILE A 19 8.27 13.95 1.35
CA ILE A 19 8.26 13.39 -0.02
C ILE A 19 6.92 13.67 -0.70
N ALA A 20 5.81 13.48 0.00
CA ALA A 20 4.48 13.75 -0.52
C ALA A 20 4.31 15.24 -0.90
N GLN A 21 4.74 16.15 -0.05
CA GLN A 21 4.71 17.59 -0.30
C GLN A 21 5.52 17.96 -1.55
N LEU A 22 6.73 17.41 -1.70
CA LEU A 22 7.54 17.61 -2.90
C LEU A 22 6.83 17.11 -4.17
N ALA A 23 6.18 15.94 -4.10
CA ALA A 23 5.42 15.41 -5.23
C ALA A 23 4.26 16.34 -5.61
N ARG A 24 3.53 16.89 -4.63
CA ARG A 24 2.45 17.87 -4.86
C ARG A 24 2.97 19.13 -5.54
N GLU A 25 4.09 19.70 -5.07
CA GLU A 25 4.72 20.88 -5.68
C GLU A 25 5.17 20.62 -7.14
N LEU A 26 5.50 19.36 -7.48
CA LEU A 26 5.81 18.94 -8.85
C LEU A 26 4.54 18.68 -9.70
N GLY A 27 3.35 18.93 -9.18
CA GLY A 27 2.10 18.80 -9.91
C GLY A 27 1.54 17.37 -9.98
N CYS A 28 1.99 16.46 -9.10
CA CYS A 28 1.50 15.08 -9.09
C CYS A 28 0.09 14.93 -8.45
N GLY A 29 -0.48 16.01 -7.91
CA GLY A 29 -1.78 16.00 -7.26
C GLY A 29 -1.73 15.62 -5.78
N GLU A 30 -2.87 15.24 -5.22
CA GLU A 30 -3.06 15.02 -3.77
C GLU A 30 -3.08 13.55 -3.38
N LEU A 31 -3.24 12.64 -4.35
CA LEU A 31 -3.14 11.20 -4.09
C LEU A 31 -1.71 10.84 -3.68
N VAL A 32 -1.54 10.06 -2.62
CA VAL A 32 -0.23 9.61 -2.19
C VAL A 32 -0.28 8.21 -1.58
N LYS A 33 0.55 7.31 -2.12
CA LYS A 33 0.85 6.03 -1.46
C LYS A 33 1.87 6.25 -0.36
N ILE A 34 1.50 5.94 0.88
CA ILE A 34 2.42 6.02 2.02
C ILE A 34 3.14 4.69 2.14
N GLU A 35 4.45 4.71 2.02
CA GLU A 35 5.32 3.55 2.19
C GLU A 35 6.49 3.94 3.08
N ILE A 36 6.46 3.49 4.36
CA ILE A 36 7.48 3.74 5.38
C ILE A 36 8.07 2.40 5.79
N ILE A 37 9.35 2.21 5.54
CA ILE A 37 10.05 0.96 5.80
C ILE A 37 11.28 1.26 6.66
N THR A 38 11.24 0.80 7.92
CA THR A 38 12.35 0.94 8.88
C THR A 38 13.33 -0.23 8.78
N ASP A 39 12.86 -1.42 8.38
CA ASP A 39 13.68 -2.61 8.19
C ASP A 39 14.03 -2.85 6.71
N SER A 40 15.27 -2.56 6.34
CA SER A 40 15.75 -2.73 4.96
C SER A 40 15.98 -4.20 4.55
N LYS A 41 15.93 -5.16 5.49
CA LYS A 41 16.19 -6.56 5.19
C LYS A 41 14.96 -7.28 4.64
N PHE A 42 13.81 -7.09 5.29
CA PHE A 42 12.57 -7.77 4.91
C PHE A 42 11.56 -6.85 4.22
N LEU A 43 11.83 -5.54 4.23
CA LEU A 43 11.00 -4.50 3.61
C LEU A 43 9.56 -4.50 4.17
N PHE A 44 9.41 -4.79 5.46
CA PHE A 44 8.12 -4.70 6.11
C PHE A 44 7.79 -3.24 6.45
N PRO A 45 6.55 -2.81 6.18
CA PRO A 45 6.09 -1.46 6.52
C PRO A 45 5.98 -1.28 8.04
N ASP A 46 6.28 -0.07 8.49
CA ASP A 46 6.10 0.36 9.88
C ASP A 46 4.69 0.95 10.05
N ASN A 47 3.77 0.15 10.60
CA ASN A 47 2.39 0.57 10.79
C ASN A 47 2.25 1.79 11.72
N ALA A 48 3.10 1.90 12.75
CA ALA A 48 3.02 3.01 13.71
C ALA A 48 3.42 4.35 13.07
N GLU A 49 4.49 4.37 12.28
CA GLU A 49 4.90 5.56 11.54
C GLU A 49 3.93 5.87 10.38
N THR A 50 3.35 4.83 9.77
CA THR A 50 2.35 5.00 8.71
C THR A 50 1.07 5.66 9.22
N ILE A 51 0.57 5.31 10.42
CA ILE A 51 -0.58 5.98 11.06
C ILE A 51 -0.30 7.48 11.26
N LYS A 52 0.88 7.85 11.79
CA LYS A 52 1.27 9.24 11.98
C LYS A 52 1.35 10.01 10.65
N ALA A 53 1.86 9.37 9.60
CA ALA A 53 1.92 9.97 8.28
C ALA A 53 0.52 10.17 7.67
N CYS A 54 -0.40 9.22 7.85
CA CYS A 54 -1.79 9.36 7.42
C CYS A 54 -2.43 10.60 8.04
N GLU A 55 -2.34 10.75 9.38
CA GLU A 55 -2.91 11.88 10.09
C GLU A 55 -2.34 13.22 9.58
N ALA A 56 -1.02 13.31 9.47
CA ALA A 56 -0.36 14.52 9.02
C ALA A 56 -0.74 14.89 7.58
N LEU A 57 -0.78 13.90 6.67
CA LEU A 57 -1.10 14.12 5.27
C LEU A 57 -2.58 14.40 5.04
N ALA A 58 -3.49 13.72 5.75
CA ALA A 58 -4.91 14.03 5.69
C ALA A 58 -5.22 15.46 6.15
N ASN A 59 -4.58 15.91 7.24
CA ASN A 59 -4.70 17.27 7.73
C ASN A 59 -4.11 18.32 6.76
N ASP A 60 -3.14 17.95 5.92
CA ASP A 60 -2.56 18.78 4.86
C ASP A 60 -3.33 18.69 3.52
N GLY A 61 -4.49 18.01 3.49
CA GLY A 61 -5.36 17.92 2.32
C GLY A 61 -4.97 16.88 1.29
N PHE A 62 -4.09 15.95 1.62
CA PHE A 62 -3.81 14.79 0.79
C PHE A 62 -4.88 13.72 0.91
N VAL A 63 -4.88 12.78 -0.02
CA VAL A 63 -5.68 11.54 -0.02
C VAL A 63 -4.72 10.37 0.28
N PRO A 64 -4.51 10.02 1.57
CA PRO A 64 -3.51 9.04 1.96
C PRO A 64 -3.96 7.61 1.63
N MET A 65 -3.08 6.84 1.02
CA MET A 65 -3.25 5.44 0.66
C MET A 65 -2.12 4.61 1.32
N PRO A 66 -2.30 4.16 2.57
CA PRO A 66 -1.22 3.55 3.35
C PRO A 66 -0.94 2.10 2.94
N TYR A 67 0.32 1.80 2.60
CA TYR A 67 0.87 0.46 2.54
C TYR A 67 1.18 -0.01 3.96
N MET A 68 0.71 -1.20 4.33
CA MET A 68 0.79 -1.67 5.70
C MET A 68 1.07 -3.17 5.82
N PHE A 69 1.66 -3.58 6.94
CA PHE A 69 1.61 -4.98 7.38
C PHE A 69 0.18 -5.30 7.82
N PRO A 70 -0.45 -6.39 7.33
CA PRO A 70 -1.85 -6.64 7.57
C PRO A 70 -2.15 -6.90 9.06
N ASP A 71 -2.84 -5.95 9.67
CA ASP A 71 -3.30 -5.95 11.05
C ASP A 71 -4.60 -5.14 11.15
N LEU A 72 -5.65 -5.74 11.70
CA LEU A 72 -6.98 -5.13 11.73
C LEU A 72 -7.03 -3.87 12.61
N ASN A 73 -6.33 -3.87 13.76
CA ASN A 73 -6.33 -2.71 14.64
C ASN A 73 -5.54 -1.55 14.06
N ALA A 74 -4.40 -1.84 13.43
CA ALA A 74 -3.63 -0.83 12.72
C ALA A 74 -4.41 -0.25 11.53
N ALA A 75 -5.14 -1.07 10.77
CA ALA A 75 -5.99 -0.62 9.69
C ALA A 75 -7.10 0.32 10.17
N ARG A 76 -7.78 -0.02 11.27
CA ARG A 76 -8.78 0.86 11.91
C ARG A 76 -8.18 2.19 12.37
N ALA A 77 -6.98 2.15 12.93
CA ALA A 77 -6.26 3.36 13.34
C ALA A 77 -5.86 4.23 12.14
N MET A 78 -5.43 3.64 11.02
CA MET A 78 -5.12 4.36 9.78
C MET A 78 -6.38 5.04 9.20
N LEU A 79 -7.53 4.35 9.18
CA LEU A 79 -8.79 4.92 8.74
C LEU A 79 -9.22 6.09 9.63
N SER A 80 -9.08 5.94 10.95
CA SER A 80 -9.36 7.02 11.91
C SER A 80 -8.42 8.21 11.73
N ALA A 81 -7.19 7.98 11.24
CA ALA A 81 -6.20 8.99 10.90
C ALA A 81 -6.40 9.61 9.51
N GLY A 82 -7.48 9.27 8.79
CA GLY A 82 -7.84 9.86 7.51
C GLY A 82 -7.35 9.11 6.27
N ALA A 83 -6.96 7.84 6.39
CA ALA A 83 -6.67 7.02 5.22
C ALA A 83 -7.90 6.84 4.33
N SER A 84 -7.72 6.92 3.01
CA SER A 84 -8.80 6.80 2.02
C SER A 84 -9.08 5.35 1.60
N CYS A 85 -8.15 4.46 1.82
CA CYS A 85 -8.22 3.01 1.59
C CYS A 85 -7.20 2.31 2.48
N ILE A 86 -7.12 0.99 2.42
CA ILE A 86 -6.07 0.22 3.10
C ILE A 86 -5.34 -0.64 2.07
N MET A 87 -4.00 -0.63 2.12
CA MET A 87 -3.14 -1.34 1.18
C MET A 87 -2.29 -2.40 1.91
N PRO A 88 -2.87 -3.57 2.28
CA PRO A 88 -2.12 -4.62 2.96
C PRO A 88 -1.15 -5.31 2.01
N LEU A 89 0.06 -5.63 2.49
CA LEU A 89 0.94 -6.52 1.73
C LEU A 89 0.39 -7.95 1.71
N ALA A 90 0.39 -8.57 0.53
CA ALA A 90 0.03 -9.99 0.40
C ALA A 90 1.21 -10.92 0.73
N ALA A 91 2.43 -10.48 0.43
CA ALA A 91 3.69 -11.13 0.78
C ALA A 91 4.81 -10.08 0.72
N PRO A 92 6.02 -10.35 1.23
CA PRO A 92 7.13 -9.40 1.20
C PRO A 92 7.40 -8.85 -0.20
N ILE A 93 7.74 -7.56 -0.29
CA ILE A 93 8.08 -6.88 -1.55
C ILE A 93 9.13 -7.69 -2.33
N GLY A 94 8.91 -7.88 -3.63
CA GLY A 94 9.85 -8.58 -4.50
C GLY A 94 9.79 -10.11 -4.44
N SER A 95 9.01 -10.69 -3.53
CA SER A 95 8.99 -12.14 -3.30
C SER A 95 8.24 -12.95 -4.36
N ASN A 96 7.25 -12.36 -5.05
CA ASN A 96 6.33 -13.04 -5.98
C ASN A 96 5.64 -14.28 -5.37
N GLN A 97 5.48 -14.31 -4.02
CA GLN A 97 4.94 -15.47 -3.31
C GLN A 97 3.40 -15.54 -3.32
N GLY A 98 2.74 -14.51 -3.82
CA GLY A 98 1.28 -14.44 -3.88
C GLY A 98 0.66 -14.02 -2.55
N LEU A 99 -0.47 -14.62 -2.21
CA LEU A 99 -1.32 -14.25 -1.08
C LEU A 99 -0.92 -15.01 0.21
N VAL A 100 0.29 -14.81 0.71
CA VAL A 100 0.79 -15.45 1.95
C VAL A 100 -0.06 -15.06 3.16
N PHE A 101 -0.54 -13.82 3.20
CA PHE A 101 -1.37 -13.29 4.29
C PHE A 101 -2.87 -13.28 3.96
N LYS A 102 -3.30 -14.22 3.09
CA LYS A 102 -4.68 -14.32 2.59
C LYS A 102 -5.74 -14.20 3.68
N ASP A 103 -5.65 -15.02 4.72
CA ASP A 103 -6.68 -15.09 5.76
C ASP A 103 -6.86 -13.75 6.50
N ILE A 104 -5.76 -13.03 6.75
CA ILE A 104 -5.86 -11.71 7.41
C ILE A 104 -6.41 -10.67 6.44
N ILE A 105 -6.02 -10.72 5.15
CA ILE A 105 -6.55 -9.81 4.12
C ILE A 105 -8.06 -10.01 3.96
N GLU A 106 -8.55 -11.26 4.00
CA GLU A 106 -9.97 -11.57 3.95
C GLU A 106 -10.73 -10.99 5.17
N ILE A 107 -10.12 -11.04 6.36
CA ILE A 107 -10.64 -10.37 7.55
C ILE A 107 -10.73 -8.85 7.32
N LEU A 108 -9.69 -8.23 6.77
CA LEU A 108 -9.71 -6.78 6.48
C LEU A 108 -10.82 -6.42 5.49
N ILE A 109 -11.03 -7.23 4.45
CA ILE A 109 -12.09 -7.02 3.46
C ILE A 109 -13.48 -7.09 4.11
N ASN A 110 -13.69 -8.07 4.99
CA ASN A 110 -15.00 -8.31 5.60
C ASN A 110 -15.33 -7.35 6.76
N GLU A 111 -14.32 -6.88 7.48
CA GLU A 111 -14.47 -6.10 8.72
C GLU A 111 -14.37 -4.58 8.55
N LEU A 112 -13.86 -4.11 7.41
CA LEU A 112 -13.64 -2.69 7.16
C LEU A 112 -14.58 -2.17 6.07
N ASP A 113 -15.28 -1.09 6.36
CA ASP A 113 -16.09 -0.36 5.36
C ASP A 113 -15.19 0.59 4.56
N THR A 114 -14.27 0.03 3.79
CA THR A 114 -13.33 0.75 2.94
C THR A 114 -12.82 -0.10 1.80
N GLN A 115 -12.18 0.53 0.81
CA GLN A 115 -11.52 -0.19 -0.27
C GLN A 115 -10.22 -0.84 0.22
N ILE A 116 -10.07 -2.13 -0.05
CA ILE A 116 -8.83 -2.87 0.20
C ILE A 116 -8.10 -3.06 -1.13
N ILE A 117 -6.89 -2.54 -1.22
CA ILE A 117 -6.02 -2.67 -2.39
C ILE A 117 -4.88 -3.61 -2.02
N VAL A 118 -4.89 -4.83 -2.53
CA VAL A 118 -3.85 -5.81 -2.22
C VAL A 118 -2.54 -5.40 -2.89
N ASP A 119 -1.50 -5.19 -2.08
CA ASP A 119 -0.19 -4.70 -2.52
C ASP A 119 0.92 -5.72 -2.19
N ALA A 120 2.00 -5.70 -2.95
CA ALA A 120 3.17 -6.56 -2.83
C ALA A 120 2.87 -8.08 -2.90
N GLY A 121 3.85 -8.85 -3.30
CA GLY A 121 3.77 -10.30 -3.34
C GLY A 121 3.08 -10.91 -4.55
N ILE A 122 2.23 -10.20 -5.27
CA ILE A 122 1.56 -10.72 -6.48
C ILE A 122 2.62 -11.00 -7.55
N GLY A 123 2.73 -12.27 -7.94
CA GLY A 123 3.72 -12.75 -8.91
C GLY A 123 3.12 -13.39 -10.17
N ARG A 124 1.79 -13.65 -10.19
CA ARG A 124 1.09 -14.30 -11.30
C ARG A 124 -0.32 -13.73 -11.47
N PRO A 125 -0.88 -13.73 -12.70
CA PRO A 125 -2.24 -13.30 -12.94
C PRO A 125 -3.30 -14.06 -12.12
N SER A 126 -3.12 -15.37 -11.90
CA SER A 126 -4.03 -16.15 -11.06
C SER A 126 -4.12 -15.66 -9.61
N GLN A 127 -3.02 -15.16 -9.04
CA GLN A 127 -3.00 -14.61 -7.69
C GLN A 127 -3.72 -13.24 -7.64
N ALA A 128 -3.60 -12.46 -8.69
CA ALA A 128 -4.38 -11.23 -8.85
C ALA A 128 -5.88 -11.52 -8.95
N CYS A 129 -6.28 -12.51 -9.76
CA CYS A 129 -7.68 -12.95 -9.84
C CYS A 129 -8.19 -13.44 -8.49
N GLU A 130 -7.41 -14.24 -7.76
CA GLU A 130 -7.79 -14.73 -6.43
C GLU A 130 -8.01 -13.56 -5.44
N ALA A 131 -7.14 -12.54 -5.44
CA ALA A 131 -7.33 -11.36 -4.61
C ALA A 131 -8.64 -10.62 -4.94
N MET A 132 -8.96 -10.47 -6.22
CA MET A 132 -10.21 -9.85 -6.67
C MET A 132 -11.44 -10.69 -6.32
N GLU A 133 -11.36 -12.02 -6.43
CA GLU A 133 -12.43 -12.95 -6.03
C GLU A 133 -12.70 -12.93 -4.53
N MET A 134 -11.69 -12.65 -3.71
CA MET A 134 -11.84 -12.43 -2.27
C MET A 134 -12.60 -11.14 -1.93
N GLY A 135 -12.76 -10.21 -2.88
CA GLY A 135 -13.43 -8.93 -2.68
C GLY A 135 -12.49 -7.73 -2.58
N ALA A 136 -11.21 -7.87 -2.91
CA ALA A 136 -10.32 -6.72 -3.01
C ALA A 136 -10.83 -5.74 -4.07
N ALA A 137 -10.74 -4.44 -3.81
CA ALA A 137 -11.16 -3.40 -4.75
C ALA A 137 -10.16 -3.22 -5.91
N ALA A 138 -8.87 -3.51 -5.64
CA ALA A 138 -7.80 -3.46 -6.64
C ALA A 138 -6.59 -4.27 -6.17
N ILE A 139 -5.65 -4.46 -7.09
CA ILE A 139 -4.31 -4.99 -6.81
C ILE A 139 -3.23 -4.03 -7.30
N MET A 140 -2.08 -4.06 -6.67
CA MET A 140 -0.88 -3.39 -7.14
C MET A 140 0.21 -4.41 -7.43
N ALA A 141 0.75 -4.38 -8.64
CA ALA A 141 1.80 -5.29 -9.10
C ALA A 141 2.96 -4.50 -9.72
N ASN A 142 4.17 -4.84 -9.34
CA ASN A 142 5.40 -4.25 -9.89
C ASN A 142 6.38 -5.36 -10.28
N THR A 143 6.92 -6.09 -9.31
CA THR A 143 7.98 -7.09 -9.53
C THR A 143 7.57 -8.17 -10.53
N ALA A 144 6.33 -8.63 -10.51
CA ALA A 144 5.82 -9.61 -11.47
C ALA A 144 5.97 -9.13 -12.92
N ILE A 145 5.68 -7.84 -13.15
CA ILE A 145 5.80 -7.21 -14.47
C ILE A 145 7.28 -7.01 -14.82
N ALA A 146 8.04 -6.37 -13.93
CA ALA A 146 9.44 -6.02 -14.16
C ALA A 146 10.36 -7.25 -14.35
N SER A 147 10.06 -8.37 -13.68
CA SER A 147 10.82 -9.62 -13.79
C SER A 147 10.35 -10.54 -14.93
N SER A 148 9.28 -10.17 -15.62
CA SER A 148 8.76 -10.97 -16.74
C SER A 148 9.74 -10.99 -17.92
N LYS A 149 9.84 -12.16 -18.59
CA LYS A 149 10.60 -12.29 -19.85
C LYS A 149 9.98 -11.50 -21.00
N ASN A 150 8.69 -11.20 -20.94
CA ASN A 150 7.96 -10.44 -21.93
C ASN A 150 6.97 -9.48 -21.22
N ILE A 151 7.48 -8.31 -20.88
CA ILE A 151 6.72 -7.28 -20.13
C ILE A 151 5.38 -6.90 -20.83
N PRO A 152 5.31 -6.72 -22.16
CA PRO A 152 4.06 -6.38 -22.83
C PRO A 152 2.96 -7.46 -22.77
N LEU A 153 3.32 -8.69 -22.48
CA LEU A 153 2.37 -9.82 -22.38
C LEU A 153 2.00 -10.18 -20.93
N MET A 154 2.68 -9.57 -19.94
CA MET A 154 2.37 -9.74 -18.52
C MET A 154 1.26 -8.80 -18.07
#